data_74eef1853acfc117e466564250437cd1
#
_entry.id   74eef1853acfc117e466564250437cd1
#
_cell.length_a   1.000
_cell.length_b   1.000
_cell.length_c   1.000
_cell.angle_alpha   90.00
_cell.angle_beta   90.00
_cell.angle_gamma   90.00
#
_symmetry.space_group_name_H-M   'P 1'
#
loop_
_entity.id
_entity.type
_entity.pdbx_description
1 polymer ?
#
loop_
_entity_poly.entity_id
_entity_poly.type
_entity_poly.pdbx_seq_one_letter_code
_entity_poly.pdbx_strand_id
1 'polypeptide(L)'
;MTRQMKEIIGHQKAVTELTGSILTRRVAHAYLLAGPPGVGKETVALAFARALLCPESRGGDSCGTCTSCRRVDEDVHPDLAVTRPDGASIKIDQIRLLQRETQSGPQTGPWSVRIIVDAETMTQEAANSILKTLEEPAPGMVFLLLTAGPQKILSTVLSRCQQFFLQPLTEGELIQGLAQHGLPEAEDLPLALAGGSLSRALAMAGGEGLAERDRIIDLAGRLTGSGSFAALELAGLLAGAAPRGKTRPAADRKQAVAQLDLLMLWYRDIMLKRECPGGEHLVNRDRADRVQAMAGYYTTGRILEMITHIEQAKGALAAGANIRLTIESLFLRLGLGAGGYRAEEVF
;
A
#
# COMPACT_ATOMS: atom_id res chain seq x y z
N MET A 1 16.38 -1.05 -9.20
CA MET A 1 16.92 0.19 -9.82
C MET A 1 15.86 1.26 -9.72
N THR A 2 16.23 2.44 -9.24
CA THR A 2 15.34 3.62 -9.16
C THR A 2 15.07 4.15 -10.56
N ARG A 3 13.80 4.41 -10.88
CA ARG A 3 13.40 4.91 -12.21
C ARG A 3 13.78 6.38 -12.40
N GLN A 4 13.94 6.79 -13.64
CA GLN A 4 13.98 8.22 -14.00
C GLN A 4 12.55 8.79 -13.96
N MET A 5 12.41 10.11 -13.83
CA MET A 5 11.08 10.78 -13.81
C MET A 5 10.28 10.48 -15.08
N LYS A 6 10.93 10.42 -16.24
CA LYS A 6 10.30 10.07 -17.54
C LYS A 6 9.82 8.62 -17.64
N GLU A 7 10.31 7.73 -16.76
CA GLU A 7 9.94 6.30 -16.73
C GLU A 7 8.79 6.03 -15.78
N ILE A 8 8.34 7.03 -15.03
CA ILE A 8 7.20 6.93 -14.13
C ILE A 8 5.93 6.74 -14.96
N ILE A 9 5.21 5.67 -14.65
CA ILE A 9 3.94 5.35 -15.30
C ILE A 9 2.82 6.05 -14.55
N GLY A 10 1.93 6.67 -15.31
CA GLY A 10 0.87 7.47 -14.72
C GLY A 10 1.37 8.74 -14.02
N HIS A 11 0.51 9.32 -13.21
CA HIS A 11 0.83 10.47 -12.36
C HIS A 11 1.40 11.69 -13.11
N GLN A 12 1.04 11.85 -14.39
CA GLN A 12 1.64 12.84 -15.30
C GLN A 12 1.66 14.25 -14.71
N LYS A 13 0.60 14.64 -13.99
CA LYS A 13 0.54 15.96 -13.35
C LYS A 13 1.64 16.13 -12.30
N ALA A 14 1.78 15.15 -11.39
CA ALA A 14 2.81 15.20 -10.34
C ALA A 14 4.22 15.16 -10.94
N VAL A 15 4.47 14.30 -11.92
CA VAL A 15 5.75 14.19 -12.62
C VAL A 15 6.10 15.52 -13.30
N THR A 16 5.17 16.13 -14.03
CA THR A 16 5.40 17.41 -14.73
C THR A 16 5.70 18.54 -13.76
N GLU A 17 4.94 18.67 -12.66
CA GLU A 17 5.14 19.71 -11.67
C GLU A 17 6.46 19.55 -10.91
N LEU A 18 6.79 18.32 -10.49
CA LEU A 18 8.06 18.03 -9.82
C LEU A 18 9.26 18.27 -10.73
N THR A 19 9.21 17.81 -11.97
CA THR A 19 10.26 18.08 -12.97
C THR A 19 10.38 19.59 -13.25
N GLY A 20 9.25 20.29 -13.37
CA GLY A 20 9.19 21.73 -13.54
C GLY A 20 9.82 22.51 -12.38
N SER A 21 9.67 22.04 -11.15
CA SER A 21 10.28 22.64 -9.97
C SER A 21 11.81 22.60 -10.03
N ILE A 22 12.39 21.51 -10.53
CA ILE A 22 13.84 21.37 -10.74
C ILE A 22 14.32 22.35 -11.84
N LEU A 23 13.63 22.36 -12.99
CA LEU A 23 13.99 23.21 -14.14
C LEU A 23 13.95 24.69 -13.79
N THR A 24 12.95 25.12 -13.03
CA THR A 24 12.77 26.52 -12.63
C THR A 24 13.57 26.87 -11.38
N ARG A 25 14.28 25.91 -10.77
CA ARG A 25 14.98 26.05 -9.48
C ARG A 25 14.06 26.54 -8.34
N ARG A 26 12.76 26.17 -8.40
CA ARG A 26 11.75 26.49 -7.39
C ARG A 26 11.32 25.23 -6.65
N VAL A 27 12.30 24.53 -6.11
CA VAL A 27 12.05 23.31 -5.31
C VAL A 27 11.52 23.72 -3.94
N ALA A 28 10.35 23.21 -3.56
CA ALA A 28 9.82 23.44 -2.22
C ALA A 28 10.62 22.61 -1.18
N HIS A 29 10.65 23.09 0.05
CA HIS A 29 11.34 22.40 1.14
C HIS A 29 10.60 21.14 1.64
N ALA A 30 9.29 21.03 1.37
CA ALA A 30 8.50 19.88 1.76
C ALA A 30 7.39 19.56 0.75
N TYR A 31 7.25 18.28 0.45
CA TYR A 31 6.21 17.72 -0.41
C TYR A 31 5.47 16.60 0.31
N LEU A 32 4.17 16.51 0.09
CA LEU A 32 3.34 15.39 0.50
C LEU A 32 2.87 14.62 -0.74
N LEU A 33 3.25 13.37 -0.88
CA LEU A 33 2.71 12.46 -1.89
C LEU A 33 1.67 11.56 -1.23
N ALA A 34 0.40 11.85 -1.49
CA ALA A 34 -0.74 11.11 -0.96
C ALA A 34 -1.35 10.21 -2.03
N GLY A 35 -1.82 9.03 -1.65
CA GLY A 35 -2.49 8.11 -2.58
C GLY A 35 -2.58 6.69 -2.04
N PRO A 36 -3.36 5.80 -2.68
CA PRO A 36 -3.55 4.43 -2.22
C PRO A 36 -2.23 3.64 -2.06
N PRO A 37 -2.21 2.57 -1.24
CA PRO A 37 -1.06 1.68 -1.16
C PRO A 37 -0.72 1.07 -2.53
N GLY A 38 0.57 0.99 -2.85
CA GLY A 38 1.06 0.34 -4.09
C GLY A 38 0.88 1.15 -5.38
N VAL A 39 0.40 2.41 -5.31
CA VAL A 39 0.18 3.28 -6.48
C VAL A 39 1.48 3.85 -7.06
N GLY A 40 2.62 3.72 -6.38
CA GLY A 40 3.92 4.22 -6.85
C GLY A 40 4.44 5.48 -6.14
N LYS A 41 3.88 5.86 -4.97
CA LYS A 41 4.34 7.04 -4.20
C LYS A 41 5.85 7.05 -3.97
N GLU A 42 6.39 5.91 -3.53
CA GLU A 42 7.81 5.78 -3.24
C GLU A 42 8.67 5.83 -4.51
N THR A 43 8.17 5.23 -5.60
CA THR A 43 8.84 5.28 -6.91
C THR A 43 8.96 6.72 -7.41
N VAL A 44 7.89 7.52 -7.28
CA VAL A 44 7.91 8.96 -7.64
C VAL A 44 8.86 9.73 -6.73
N ALA A 45 8.83 9.48 -5.41
CA ALA A 45 9.70 10.17 -4.45
C ALA A 45 11.19 9.88 -4.71
N LEU A 46 11.54 8.61 -4.95
CA LEU A 46 12.93 8.22 -5.24
C LEU A 46 13.40 8.76 -6.59
N ALA A 47 12.56 8.75 -7.63
CA ALA A 47 12.90 9.33 -8.92
C ALA A 47 13.16 10.85 -8.81
N PHE A 48 12.32 11.57 -8.06
CA PHE A 48 12.49 12.98 -7.79
C PHE A 48 13.75 13.28 -6.97
N ALA A 49 14.01 12.50 -5.90
CA ALA A 49 15.22 12.59 -5.11
C ALA A 49 16.48 12.37 -5.98
N ARG A 50 16.46 11.34 -6.84
CA ARG A 50 17.54 11.04 -7.77
C ARG A 50 17.80 12.18 -8.75
N ALA A 51 16.73 12.84 -9.26
CA ALA A 51 16.84 13.97 -10.15
C ALA A 51 17.45 15.21 -9.46
N LEU A 52 17.09 15.47 -8.19
CA LEU A 52 17.66 16.54 -7.36
C LEU A 52 19.14 16.31 -7.03
N LEU A 53 19.50 15.07 -6.69
CA LEU A 53 20.85 14.69 -6.27
C LEU A 53 21.81 14.48 -7.45
N CYS A 54 21.32 14.45 -8.70
CA CYS A 54 22.11 14.19 -9.88
C CYS A 54 22.85 15.45 -10.34
N PRO A 55 24.19 15.51 -10.30
CA PRO A 55 24.96 16.66 -10.78
C PRO A 55 24.87 16.82 -12.31
N GLU A 56 24.53 15.76 -13.03
CA GLU A 56 24.38 15.72 -14.48
C GLU A 56 22.91 15.74 -14.91
N SER A 57 22.02 16.29 -14.05
CA SER A 57 20.59 16.40 -14.34
C SER A 57 20.34 17.17 -15.64
N ARG A 58 19.52 16.61 -16.53
CA ARG A 58 19.13 17.23 -17.80
C ARG A 58 17.61 17.22 -17.93
N GLY A 59 17.05 18.36 -18.32
CA GLY A 59 15.59 18.44 -18.46
C GLY A 59 14.81 18.21 -17.16
N GLY A 60 15.43 18.44 -15.99
CA GLY A 60 14.82 18.18 -14.69
C GLY A 60 14.76 16.70 -14.29
N ASP A 61 15.50 15.84 -14.98
CA ASP A 61 15.56 14.39 -14.69
C ASP A 61 17.00 13.94 -14.45
N SER A 62 17.18 12.80 -13.80
CA SER A 62 18.48 12.20 -13.53
C SER A 62 19.13 11.63 -14.78
N CYS A 63 20.48 11.65 -14.88
CA CYS A 63 21.17 11.03 -16.01
C CYS A 63 21.16 9.50 -15.98
N GLY A 64 20.96 8.89 -14.79
CA GLY A 64 20.89 7.44 -14.61
C GLY A 64 22.24 6.72 -14.51
N THR A 65 23.38 7.37 -14.80
CA THR A 65 24.68 6.71 -14.96
C THR A 65 25.79 7.26 -14.08
N CYS A 66 25.69 8.48 -13.56
CA CYS A 66 26.73 9.10 -12.73
C CYS A 66 26.84 8.42 -11.35
N THR A 67 27.90 8.72 -10.62
CA THR A 67 28.18 8.15 -9.30
C THR A 67 27.06 8.43 -8.29
N SER A 68 26.45 9.65 -8.32
CA SER A 68 25.32 9.99 -7.46
C SER A 68 24.10 9.12 -7.78
N CYS A 69 23.74 8.94 -9.06
CA CYS A 69 22.63 8.09 -9.47
C CYS A 69 22.82 6.63 -9.01
N ARG A 70 24.02 6.08 -9.14
CA ARG A 70 24.34 4.72 -8.66
C ARG A 70 24.21 4.59 -7.14
N ARG A 71 24.71 5.57 -6.39
CA ARG A 71 24.58 5.58 -4.92
C ARG A 71 23.12 5.66 -4.47
N VAL A 72 22.26 6.37 -5.20
CA VAL A 72 20.81 6.38 -4.93
C VAL A 72 20.20 5.01 -5.21
N ASP A 73 20.59 4.34 -6.30
CA ASP A 73 20.11 2.99 -6.64
C ASP A 73 20.54 1.93 -5.63
N GLU A 74 21.72 2.11 -5.02
CA GLU A 74 22.31 1.23 -4.00
C GLU A 74 21.88 1.58 -2.56
N ASP A 75 21.05 2.63 -2.39
CA ASP A 75 20.59 3.14 -1.08
C ASP A 75 21.73 3.58 -0.13
N VAL A 76 22.83 4.10 -0.70
CA VAL A 76 24.03 4.54 0.04
C VAL A 76 24.42 6.00 -0.22
N HIS A 77 23.51 6.81 -0.78
CA HIS A 77 23.79 8.22 -1.05
C HIS A 77 23.78 9.03 0.25
N PRO A 78 24.86 9.80 0.58
CA PRO A 78 24.97 10.50 1.87
C PRO A 78 23.89 11.59 2.06
N ASP A 79 23.40 12.17 0.96
CA ASP A 79 22.34 13.19 0.99
C ASP A 79 20.93 12.63 0.78
N LEU A 80 20.74 11.30 0.84
CA LEU A 80 19.44 10.65 0.79
C LEU A 80 19.25 9.78 2.03
N ALA A 81 18.18 10.02 2.78
CA ALA A 81 17.77 9.10 3.83
C ALA A 81 16.28 8.78 3.73
N VAL A 82 15.94 7.51 3.94
CA VAL A 82 14.56 7.01 3.92
C VAL A 82 14.18 6.51 5.30
N THR A 83 13.25 7.19 5.95
CA THR A 83 12.71 6.79 7.25
C THR A 83 11.44 6.00 7.06
N ARG A 84 11.37 4.82 7.67
CA ARG A 84 10.23 3.92 7.66
C ARG A 84 9.76 3.64 9.08
N PRO A 85 8.47 3.24 9.29
CA PRO A 85 8.01 2.82 10.60
C PRO A 85 8.86 1.68 11.17
N ASP A 86 9.22 1.80 12.45
CA ASP A 86 9.75 0.69 13.24
C ASP A 86 8.57 -0.02 13.93
N GLY A 87 8.20 -1.17 13.41
CA GLY A 87 6.97 -1.85 13.79
C GLY A 87 5.73 -1.13 13.25
N ALA A 88 4.89 -0.59 14.13
CA ALA A 88 3.61 0.02 13.75
C ALA A 88 3.66 1.54 13.58
N SER A 89 4.72 2.21 14.00
CA SER A 89 4.77 3.67 14.04
C SER A 89 6.17 4.22 13.84
N ILE A 90 6.23 5.48 13.40
CA ILE A 90 7.46 6.28 13.39
C ILE A 90 7.54 7.01 14.73
N LYS A 91 8.58 6.67 15.51
CA LYS A 91 8.79 7.23 16.85
C LYS A 91 9.60 8.52 16.80
N ILE A 92 9.51 9.31 17.87
CA ILE A 92 10.23 10.58 17.99
C ILE A 92 11.74 10.44 17.81
N ASP A 93 12.34 9.33 18.25
CA ASP A 93 13.80 9.13 18.14
C ASP A 93 14.25 8.99 16.69
N GLN A 94 13.42 8.39 15.81
CA GLN A 94 13.69 8.33 14.38
C GLN A 94 13.68 9.73 13.74
N ILE A 95 12.72 10.58 14.13
CA ILE A 95 12.66 11.97 13.66
C ILE A 95 13.83 12.80 14.22
N ARG A 96 14.21 12.61 15.48
CA ARG A 96 15.40 13.27 16.06
C ARG A 96 16.70 12.86 15.37
N LEU A 97 16.84 11.58 15.00
CA LEU A 97 17.99 11.12 14.20
C LEU A 97 18.02 11.84 12.85
N LEU A 98 16.89 11.81 12.12
CA LEU A 98 16.73 12.52 10.85
C LEU A 98 17.09 14.02 11.00
N GLN A 99 16.65 14.68 12.06
CA GLN A 99 16.96 16.09 12.33
C GLN A 99 18.45 16.34 12.58
N ARG A 100 19.14 15.47 13.33
CA ARG A 100 20.60 15.58 13.54
C ARG A 100 21.36 15.47 12.22
N GLU A 101 20.99 14.53 11.37
CA GLU A 101 21.60 14.35 10.06
C GLU A 101 21.34 15.54 9.11
N THR A 102 20.25 16.29 9.33
CA THR A 102 19.94 17.47 8.53
C THR A 102 20.71 18.71 8.94
N GLN A 103 21.22 18.79 10.19
CA GLN A 103 21.97 19.95 10.69
C GLN A 103 23.29 20.18 9.93
N SER A 104 23.89 19.13 9.38
CA SER A 104 25.16 19.22 8.64
C SER A 104 25.00 19.79 7.23
N GLY A 105 23.75 20.00 6.77
CA GLY A 105 23.46 20.43 5.39
C GLY A 105 23.82 19.36 4.33
N PRO A 106 23.63 19.67 3.04
CA PRO A 106 24.04 18.80 1.94
C PRO A 106 25.56 18.57 1.92
N GLN A 107 26.01 17.32 1.66
CA GLN A 107 27.42 16.92 1.69
C GLN A 107 28.05 16.87 0.29
N THR A 108 27.30 16.46 -0.72
CA THR A 108 27.84 16.17 -2.06
C THR A 108 27.31 17.10 -3.16
N GLY A 109 26.27 17.88 -2.86
CA GLY A 109 25.62 18.75 -3.87
C GLY A 109 24.80 19.85 -3.23
N PRO A 110 23.94 20.53 -3.98
CA PRO A 110 23.09 21.59 -3.43
C PRO A 110 21.87 21.11 -2.64
N TRP A 111 21.55 19.83 -2.72
CA TRP A 111 20.35 19.25 -2.15
C TRP A 111 20.63 18.09 -1.21
N SER A 112 19.81 17.98 -0.17
CA SER A 112 19.73 16.82 0.70
C SER A 112 18.26 16.42 0.87
N VAL A 113 17.91 15.16 0.61
CA VAL A 113 16.54 14.67 0.53
C VAL A 113 16.24 13.71 1.67
N ARG A 114 15.12 13.91 2.34
CA ARG A 114 14.62 13.05 3.42
C ARG A 114 13.24 12.53 3.05
N ILE A 115 13.12 11.22 2.87
CA ILE A 115 11.85 10.55 2.55
C ILE A 115 11.29 9.93 3.82
N ILE A 116 10.04 10.25 4.17
CA ILE A 116 9.31 9.66 5.30
C ILE A 116 8.18 8.83 4.73
N VAL A 117 8.33 7.51 4.77
CA VAL A 117 7.33 6.55 4.26
C VAL A 117 6.28 6.28 5.31
N ASP A 118 5.01 6.14 4.89
CA ASP A 118 3.86 5.92 5.77
C ASP A 118 3.77 7.01 6.88
N ALA A 119 3.90 8.27 6.48
CA ALA A 119 4.00 9.44 7.39
C ALA A 119 2.79 9.56 8.34
N GLU A 120 1.62 9.00 7.99
CA GLU A 120 0.45 8.90 8.87
C GLU A 120 0.66 8.02 10.10
N THR A 121 1.76 7.24 10.15
CA THR A 121 2.11 6.39 11.28
C THR A 121 3.00 7.09 12.32
N MET A 122 3.37 8.34 12.07
CA MET A 122 4.10 9.13 13.08
C MET A 122 3.31 9.23 14.36
N THR A 123 3.98 9.00 15.52
CA THR A 123 3.38 9.33 16.82
C THR A 123 3.17 10.84 16.90
N GLN A 124 2.28 11.28 17.79
CA GLN A 124 1.99 12.71 17.94
C GLN A 124 3.24 13.52 18.31
N GLU A 125 4.12 12.95 19.16
CA GLU A 125 5.39 13.55 19.53
C GLU A 125 6.35 13.64 18.33
N ALA A 126 6.41 12.60 17.48
CA ALA A 126 7.21 12.60 16.27
C ALA A 126 6.73 13.65 15.27
N ALA A 127 5.41 13.72 15.05
CA ALA A 127 4.80 14.70 14.16
C ALA A 127 4.97 16.15 14.65
N ASN A 128 4.89 16.38 15.96
CA ASN A 128 5.17 17.70 16.54
C ASN A 128 6.67 18.06 16.44
N SER A 129 7.56 17.09 16.63
CA SER A 129 9.00 17.32 16.55
C SER A 129 9.44 17.79 15.15
N ILE A 130 8.86 17.25 14.08
CA ILE A 130 9.25 17.63 12.70
C ILE A 130 8.78 19.02 12.31
N LEU A 131 7.76 19.58 12.97
CA LEU A 131 7.18 20.90 12.62
C LEU A 131 8.24 22.01 12.59
N LYS A 132 9.11 22.07 13.60
CA LYS A 132 10.18 23.09 13.66
C LYS A 132 11.11 23.00 12.44
N THR A 133 11.42 21.78 12.01
CA THR A 133 12.30 21.54 10.84
C THR A 133 11.61 21.88 9.53
N LEU A 134 10.28 21.72 9.47
CA LEU A 134 9.48 22.13 8.30
C LEU A 134 9.24 23.64 8.24
N GLU A 135 9.25 24.33 9.41
CA GLU A 135 9.12 25.80 9.49
C GLU A 135 10.41 26.51 9.08
N GLU A 136 11.53 26.01 9.58
CA GLU A 136 12.86 26.59 9.35
C GLU A 136 13.81 25.52 8.80
N PRO A 137 13.62 25.07 7.53
CA PRO A 137 14.47 24.06 6.95
C PRO A 137 15.87 24.60 6.68
N ALA A 138 16.89 23.77 6.91
CA ALA A 138 18.24 24.12 6.51
C ALA A 138 18.31 24.31 4.99
N PRO A 139 19.17 25.21 4.48
CA PRO A 139 19.30 25.44 3.03
C PRO A 139 19.59 24.13 2.28
N GLY A 140 18.89 23.91 1.16
CA GLY A 140 19.03 22.72 0.33
C GLY A 140 18.35 21.46 0.86
N MET A 141 17.60 21.53 1.97
CA MET A 141 16.84 20.41 2.50
C MET A 141 15.49 20.25 1.81
N VAL A 142 15.16 19.01 1.43
CA VAL A 142 13.88 18.65 0.83
C VAL A 142 13.29 17.45 1.56
N PHE A 143 12.07 17.61 2.08
CA PHE A 143 11.31 16.55 2.72
C PHE A 143 10.25 15.99 1.79
N LEU A 144 10.17 14.66 1.68
CA LEU A 144 9.14 13.96 0.92
C LEU A 144 8.35 13.07 1.88
N LEU A 145 7.14 13.48 2.23
CA LEU A 145 6.24 12.73 3.09
C LEU A 145 5.33 11.88 2.22
N LEU A 146 5.32 10.56 2.43
CA LEU A 146 4.48 9.62 1.68
C LEU A 146 3.38 9.10 2.59
N THR A 147 2.13 9.17 2.14
CA THR A 147 0.98 8.73 2.95
C THR A 147 -0.11 8.06 2.13
N ALA A 148 -0.77 7.07 2.74
CA ALA A 148 -2.04 6.52 2.24
C ALA A 148 -3.26 7.15 2.94
N GLY A 149 -3.04 7.84 4.07
CA GLY A 149 -4.09 8.44 4.90
C GLY A 149 -3.82 9.90 5.24
N PRO A 150 -3.90 10.85 4.28
CA PRO A 150 -3.58 12.26 4.55
C PRO A 150 -4.42 12.87 5.66
N GLN A 151 -5.64 12.40 5.88
CA GLN A 151 -6.52 12.83 6.97
C GLN A 151 -6.00 12.47 8.38
N LYS A 152 -5.02 11.57 8.50
CA LYS A 152 -4.38 11.19 9.75
C LYS A 152 -3.14 12.04 10.07
N ILE A 153 -2.67 12.83 9.12
CA ILE A 153 -1.52 13.72 9.30
C ILE A 153 -2.01 15.03 9.92
N LEU A 154 -1.24 15.57 10.85
CA LEU A 154 -1.56 16.85 11.49
C LEU A 154 -1.73 17.96 10.44
N SER A 155 -2.78 18.76 10.55
CA SER A 155 -3.04 19.89 9.66
C SER A 155 -1.89 20.91 9.62
N THR A 156 -1.16 21.03 10.73
CA THR A 156 0.05 21.86 10.84
C THR A 156 1.21 21.33 9.99
N VAL A 157 1.33 20.04 9.75
CA VAL A 157 2.29 19.45 8.80
C VAL A 157 1.80 19.65 7.37
N LEU A 158 0.51 19.36 7.11
CA LEU A 158 -0.09 19.49 5.79
C LEU A 158 0.04 20.91 5.22
N SER A 159 -0.17 21.94 6.05
CA SER A 159 -0.10 23.35 5.63
C SER A 159 1.31 23.81 5.19
N ARG A 160 2.36 23.04 5.51
CA ARG A 160 3.76 23.33 5.18
C ARG A 160 4.28 22.50 4.00
N CYS A 161 3.45 21.61 3.46
CA CYS A 161 3.82 20.74 2.35
C CYS A 161 3.09 21.12 1.06
N GLN A 162 3.79 21.09 -0.05
CA GLN A 162 3.14 21.07 -1.37
C GLN A 162 2.55 19.67 -1.57
N GLN A 163 1.23 19.59 -1.79
CA GLN A 163 0.50 18.33 -1.79
C GLN A 163 0.25 17.81 -3.20
N PHE A 164 0.56 16.53 -3.42
CA PHE A 164 0.26 15.79 -4.64
C PHE A 164 -0.59 14.57 -4.31
N PHE A 165 -1.71 14.43 -5.01
CA PHE A 165 -2.61 13.29 -4.87
C PHE A 165 -2.44 12.35 -6.06
N LEU A 166 -1.80 11.21 -5.82
CA LEU A 166 -1.58 10.16 -6.81
C LEU A 166 -2.82 9.27 -6.88
N GLN A 167 -3.41 9.19 -8.07
CA GLN A 167 -4.61 8.40 -8.31
C GLN A 167 -4.26 6.93 -8.60
N PRO A 168 -5.21 5.99 -8.42
CA PRO A 168 -5.06 4.64 -8.94
C PRO A 168 -4.72 4.67 -10.43
N LEU A 169 -3.80 3.78 -10.85
CA LEU A 169 -3.42 3.65 -12.25
C LEU A 169 -4.58 3.09 -13.07
N THR A 170 -4.73 3.59 -14.28
CA THR A 170 -5.66 3.05 -15.29
C THR A 170 -5.20 1.68 -15.77
N GLU A 171 -6.09 0.91 -16.40
CA GLU A 171 -5.73 -0.38 -17.01
C GLU A 171 -4.57 -0.26 -17.99
N GLY A 172 -4.59 0.74 -18.88
CA GLY A 172 -3.51 0.98 -19.84
C GLY A 172 -2.17 1.28 -19.17
N GLU A 173 -2.17 2.05 -18.07
CA GLU A 173 -0.99 2.33 -17.27
C GLU A 173 -0.49 1.08 -16.53
N LEU A 174 -1.39 0.22 -16.04
CA LEU A 174 -1.01 -1.07 -15.43
C LEU A 174 -0.36 -2.00 -16.45
N ILE A 175 -0.92 -2.13 -17.66
CA ILE A 175 -0.34 -2.92 -18.76
C ILE A 175 1.06 -2.41 -19.09
N GLN A 176 1.22 -1.10 -19.26
CA GLN A 176 2.53 -0.50 -19.49
C GLN A 176 3.50 -0.81 -18.34
N GLY A 177 3.02 -0.77 -17.08
CA GLY A 177 3.81 -1.10 -15.90
C GLY A 177 4.27 -2.55 -15.88
N LEU A 178 3.38 -3.47 -16.17
CA LEU A 178 3.68 -4.89 -16.26
C LEU A 178 4.69 -5.18 -17.38
N ALA A 179 4.51 -4.58 -18.56
CA ALA A 179 5.44 -4.70 -19.67
C ALA A 179 6.85 -4.21 -19.33
N GLN A 180 6.99 -3.08 -18.61
CA GLN A 180 8.29 -2.60 -18.12
C GLN A 180 8.98 -3.55 -17.13
N HIS A 181 8.22 -4.45 -16.49
CA HIS A 181 8.75 -5.49 -15.59
C HIS A 181 8.90 -6.87 -16.28
N GLY A 182 8.81 -6.93 -17.62
CA GLY A 182 8.98 -8.16 -18.38
C GLY A 182 7.73 -9.05 -18.42
N LEU A 183 6.56 -8.49 -18.12
CA LEU A 183 5.25 -9.16 -18.13
C LEU A 183 4.32 -8.47 -19.14
N PRO A 184 4.62 -8.53 -20.45
CA PRO A 184 3.88 -7.78 -21.48
C PRO A 184 2.45 -8.30 -21.72
N GLU A 185 2.20 -9.58 -21.46
CA GLU A 185 0.89 -10.23 -21.63
C GLU A 185 0.22 -10.35 -20.27
N ALA A 186 -0.58 -9.35 -19.89
CA ALA A 186 -1.38 -9.39 -18.67
C ALA A 186 -2.80 -9.87 -19.00
N GLU A 187 -3.24 -10.89 -18.29
CA GLU A 187 -4.64 -11.31 -18.33
C GLU A 187 -5.54 -10.24 -17.65
N ASP A 188 -6.80 -10.13 -18.10
CA ASP A 188 -7.77 -9.18 -17.50
C ASP A 188 -7.91 -9.34 -15.98
N LEU A 189 -7.84 -10.57 -15.48
CA LEU A 189 -8.00 -10.90 -14.07
C LEU A 189 -6.95 -10.24 -13.16
N PRO A 190 -5.63 -10.30 -13.45
CA PRO A 190 -4.63 -9.58 -12.66
C PRO A 190 -4.88 -8.07 -12.59
N LEU A 191 -5.33 -7.45 -13.66
CA LEU A 191 -5.60 -6.00 -13.72
C LEU A 191 -6.81 -5.62 -12.86
N ALA A 192 -7.90 -6.38 -12.96
CA ALA A 192 -9.11 -6.15 -12.16
C ALA A 192 -8.85 -6.26 -10.65
N LEU A 193 -8.08 -7.28 -10.24
CA LEU A 193 -7.69 -7.50 -8.84
C LEU A 193 -6.69 -6.46 -8.33
N ALA A 194 -5.92 -5.85 -9.21
CA ALA A 194 -4.94 -4.84 -8.83
C ALA A 194 -5.55 -3.55 -8.31
N GLY A 195 -6.76 -3.19 -8.76
CA GLY A 195 -7.45 -1.95 -8.33
C GLY A 195 -6.60 -0.69 -8.51
N GLY A 196 -5.84 -0.61 -9.61
CA GLY A 196 -4.96 0.53 -9.91
C GLY A 196 -3.61 0.54 -9.17
N SER A 197 -3.25 -0.55 -8.49
CA SER A 197 -1.96 -0.71 -7.80
C SER A 197 -0.99 -1.57 -8.63
N LEU A 198 0.10 -0.97 -9.11
CA LEU A 198 1.11 -1.71 -9.88
C LEU A 198 1.77 -2.83 -9.06
N SER A 199 2.05 -2.58 -7.78
CA SER A 199 2.61 -3.62 -6.90
C SER A 199 1.70 -4.83 -6.78
N ARG A 200 0.38 -4.61 -6.70
CA ARG A 200 -0.63 -5.67 -6.64
C ARG A 200 -0.76 -6.37 -8.00
N ALA A 201 -0.75 -5.62 -9.11
CA ALA A 201 -0.77 -6.18 -10.45
C ALA A 201 0.42 -7.13 -10.69
N LEU A 202 1.63 -6.73 -10.29
CA LEU A 202 2.84 -7.56 -10.38
C LEU A 202 2.72 -8.85 -9.56
N ALA A 203 2.21 -8.77 -8.32
CA ALA A 203 2.00 -9.95 -7.48
C ALA A 203 0.98 -10.92 -8.11
N MET A 204 -0.11 -10.40 -8.70
CA MET A 204 -1.13 -11.23 -9.38
C MET A 204 -0.56 -11.86 -10.65
N ALA A 205 0.11 -11.09 -11.49
CA ALA A 205 0.70 -11.57 -12.75
C ALA A 205 1.81 -12.61 -12.53
N GLY A 206 2.53 -12.55 -11.39
CA GLY A 206 3.52 -13.56 -10.99
C GLY A 206 2.91 -14.89 -10.51
N GLY A 207 1.59 -15.00 -10.41
CA GLY A 207 0.88 -16.21 -9.98
C GLY A 207 0.74 -16.38 -8.46
N GLU A 208 1.66 -15.88 -7.67
CA GLU A 208 1.61 -15.99 -6.20
C GLU A 208 0.36 -15.28 -5.62
N GLY A 209 0.01 -14.12 -6.16
CA GLY A 209 -1.16 -13.35 -5.72
C GLY A 209 -2.48 -14.05 -6.06
N LEU A 210 -2.57 -14.73 -7.21
CA LEU A 210 -3.75 -15.53 -7.59
C LEU A 210 -3.90 -16.76 -6.69
N ALA A 211 -2.81 -17.45 -6.40
CA ALA A 211 -2.82 -18.58 -5.48
C ALA A 211 -3.24 -18.15 -4.06
N GLU A 212 -2.77 -17.01 -3.60
CA GLU A 212 -3.19 -16.45 -2.30
C GLU A 212 -4.66 -16.04 -2.31
N ARG A 213 -5.15 -15.40 -3.38
CA ARG A 213 -6.58 -15.10 -3.55
C ARG A 213 -7.42 -16.38 -3.47
N ASP A 214 -7.07 -17.41 -4.20
CA ASP A 214 -7.81 -18.66 -4.22
C ASP A 214 -7.84 -19.29 -2.83
N ARG A 215 -6.73 -19.27 -2.13
CA ARG A 215 -6.66 -19.70 -0.73
C ARG A 215 -7.61 -18.91 0.17
N ILE A 216 -7.70 -17.59 0.01
CA ILE A 216 -8.61 -16.73 0.78
C ILE A 216 -10.07 -17.06 0.48
N ILE A 217 -10.42 -17.24 -0.81
CA ILE A 217 -11.77 -17.64 -1.24
C ILE A 217 -12.16 -18.99 -0.64
N ASP A 218 -11.26 -19.97 -0.68
CA ASP A 218 -11.51 -21.28 -0.09
C ASP A 218 -11.69 -21.22 1.44
N LEU A 219 -10.88 -20.39 2.13
CA LEU A 219 -11.06 -20.15 3.57
C LEU A 219 -12.42 -19.48 3.87
N ALA A 220 -12.82 -18.50 3.06
CA ALA A 220 -14.13 -17.84 3.20
C ALA A 220 -15.28 -18.82 3.01
N GLY A 221 -15.18 -19.71 2.01
CA GLY A 221 -16.17 -20.76 1.79
C GLY A 221 -16.29 -21.73 2.97
N ARG A 222 -15.17 -22.24 3.47
CA ARG A 222 -15.12 -23.13 4.65
C ARG A 222 -15.59 -22.46 5.94
N LEU A 223 -15.49 -21.14 6.03
CA LEU A 223 -15.95 -20.36 7.17
C LEU A 223 -17.47 -20.25 7.21
N THR A 224 -18.14 -20.37 6.04
CA THR A 224 -19.58 -20.29 5.91
C THR A 224 -20.27 -21.42 6.70
N GLY A 225 -21.05 -21.06 7.71
CA GLY A 225 -21.72 -22.04 8.56
C GLY A 225 -20.81 -22.85 9.50
N SER A 226 -19.53 -22.48 9.61
CA SER A 226 -18.59 -23.14 10.51
C SER A 226 -18.88 -22.77 11.97
N GLY A 227 -18.67 -23.73 12.89
CA GLY A 227 -18.72 -23.45 14.33
C GLY A 227 -17.49 -22.67 14.80
N SER A 228 -17.54 -22.08 15.99
CA SER A 228 -16.49 -21.23 16.56
C SER A 228 -15.10 -21.88 16.58
N PHE A 229 -15.03 -23.20 16.80
CA PHE A 229 -13.75 -23.92 16.80
C PHE A 229 -13.12 -23.98 15.41
N ALA A 230 -13.91 -24.31 14.38
CA ALA A 230 -13.43 -24.32 12.99
C ALA A 230 -13.04 -22.91 12.52
N ALA A 231 -13.78 -21.87 12.92
CA ALA A 231 -13.42 -20.48 12.63
C ALA A 231 -12.04 -20.10 13.21
N LEU A 232 -11.71 -20.53 14.42
CA LEU A 232 -10.39 -20.30 15.03
C LEU A 232 -9.28 -21.07 14.33
N GLU A 233 -9.51 -22.30 13.88
CA GLU A 233 -8.53 -23.06 13.09
C GLU A 233 -8.25 -22.38 11.75
N LEU A 234 -9.30 -21.94 11.04
CA LEU A 234 -9.18 -21.22 9.77
C LEU A 234 -8.47 -19.87 9.96
N ALA A 235 -8.75 -19.15 11.04
CA ALA A 235 -8.03 -17.93 11.41
C ALA A 235 -6.53 -18.20 11.62
N GLY A 236 -6.19 -19.30 12.26
CA GLY A 236 -4.80 -19.74 12.45
C GLY A 236 -4.08 -19.99 11.12
N LEU A 237 -4.76 -20.56 10.12
CA LEU A 237 -4.21 -20.77 8.79
C LEU A 237 -3.92 -19.42 8.07
N LEU A 238 -4.78 -18.45 8.24
CA LEU A 238 -4.59 -17.11 7.64
C LEU A 238 -3.47 -16.33 8.37
N ALA A 239 -3.48 -16.32 9.69
CA ALA A 239 -2.48 -15.62 10.50
C ALA A 239 -1.08 -16.24 10.44
N GLY A 240 -0.88 -17.32 9.67
CA GLY A 240 0.41 -17.99 9.55
C GLY A 240 0.76 -18.92 10.72
N ALA A 241 -0.19 -19.23 11.60
CA ALA A 241 -0.01 -20.26 12.61
C ALA A 241 0.12 -21.63 11.92
N ALA A 242 1.28 -22.28 12.10
CA ALA A 242 1.49 -23.62 11.55
C ALA A 242 0.50 -24.64 12.15
N PRO A 243 0.01 -25.59 11.34
CA PRO A 243 -0.52 -26.82 11.89
C PRO A 243 0.53 -27.42 12.82
N ARG A 244 0.12 -28.01 13.94
CA ARG A 244 1.03 -28.58 14.96
C ARG A 244 2.18 -29.32 14.31
N GLY A 245 3.42 -28.79 14.46
CA GLY A 245 4.66 -29.43 14.02
C GLY A 245 5.46 -28.73 12.92
N LYS A 246 5.03 -27.59 12.35
CA LYS A 246 5.82 -26.82 11.39
C LYS A 246 5.79 -25.33 11.75
N THR A 247 6.95 -24.75 12.02
CA THR A 247 7.12 -23.31 12.22
C THR A 247 7.03 -22.58 10.88
N ARG A 248 5.98 -21.77 10.70
CA ARG A 248 5.94 -20.72 9.66
C ARG A 248 6.31 -19.38 10.31
N PRO A 249 7.00 -18.48 9.61
CA PRO A 249 7.20 -17.13 10.12
C PRO A 249 5.83 -16.48 10.38
N ALA A 250 5.74 -15.69 11.46
CA ALA A 250 4.54 -14.91 11.74
C ALA A 250 4.19 -14.04 10.52
N ALA A 251 2.89 -13.98 10.17
CA ALA A 251 2.46 -13.15 9.04
C ALA A 251 2.83 -11.69 9.30
N ASP A 252 3.53 -11.08 8.36
CA ASP A 252 3.78 -9.63 8.40
C ASP A 252 2.43 -8.88 8.36
N ARG A 253 2.35 -7.76 9.05
CA ARG A 253 1.17 -6.90 9.11
C ARG A 253 0.69 -6.45 7.71
N LYS A 254 1.63 -6.13 6.82
CA LYS A 254 1.31 -5.75 5.43
C LYS A 254 0.65 -6.91 4.68
N GLN A 255 1.14 -8.13 4.88
CA GLN A 255 0.55 -9.33 4.29
C GLN A 255 -0.86 -9.58 4.84
N ALA A 256 -1.05 -9.46 6.16
CA ALA A 256 -2.37 -9.62 6.77
C ALA A 256 -3.39 -8.61 6.22
N VAL A 257 -3.01 -7.35 6.06
CA VAL A 257 -3.89 -6.33 5.45
C VAL A 257 -4.18 -6.66 3.99
N ALA A 258 -3.19 -7.11 3.20
CA ALA A 258 -3.41 -7.51 1.81
C ALA A 258 -4.37 -8.71 1.70
N GLN A 259 -4.30 -9.68 2.61
CA GLN A 259 -5.23 -10.81 2.68
C GLN A 259 -6.66 -10.34 2.99
N LEU A 260 -6.82 -9.38 3.92
CA LEU A 260 -8.12 -8.79 4.22
C LEU A 260 -8.67 -7.95 3.05
N ASP A 261 -7.82 -7.32 2.24
CA ASP A 261 -8.24 -6.67 1.01
C ASP A 261 -8.83 -7.66 0.00
N LEU A 262 -8.20 -8.84 -0.18
CA LEU A 262 -8.73 -9.90 -1.04
C LEU A 262 -10.08 -10.43 -0.53
N LEU A 263 -10.19 -10.64 0.78
CA LEU A 263 -11.43 -11.06 1.41
C LEU A 263 -12.55 -10.00 1.24
N MET A 264 -12.20 -8.73 1.33
CA MET A 264 -13.10 -7.61 1.07
C MET A 264 -13.64 -7.63 -0.37
N LEU A 265 -12.75 -7.81 -1.36
CA LEU A 265 -13.13 -7.89 -2.77
C LEU A 265 -14.08 -9.07 -3.02
N TRP A 266 -13.85 -10.20 -2.35
CA TRP A 266 -14.74 -11.36 -2.42
C TRP A 266 -16.16 -11.03 -1.94
N TYR A 267 -16.32 -10.48 -0.76
CA TYR A 267 -17.65 -10.12 -0.23
C TYR A 267 -18.30 -8.96 -1.00
N ARG A 268 -17.50 -8.02 -1.56
CA ARG A 268 -18.01 -6.99 -2.48
C ARG A 268 -18.63 -7.63 -3.72
N ASP A 269 -17.98 -8.59 -4.34
CA ASP A 269 -18.50 -9.26 -5.53
C ASP A 269 -19.79 -10.04 -5.21
N ILE A 270 -19.86 -10.70 -4.06
CA ILE A 270 -21.07 -11.37 -3.59
C ILE A 270 -22.23 -10.34 -3.42
N MET A 271 -21.95 -9.18 -2.83
CA MET A 271 -22.93 -8.11 -2.67
C MET A 271 -23.42 -7.57 -4.04
N LEU A 272 -22.47 -7.28 -4.94
CA LEU A 272 -22.81 -6.80 -6.29
C LEU A 272 -23.67 -7.81 -7.05
N LYS A 273 -23.33 -9.09 -6.99
CA LYS A 273 -24.09 -10.14 -7.67
C LYS A 273 -25.49 -10.31 -7.11
N ARG A 274 -25.65 -10.09 -5.80
CA ARG A 274 -26.96 -10.12 -5.14
C ARG A 274 -27.84 -8.94 -5.52
N GLU A 275 -27.29 -7.72 -5.47
CA GLU A 275 -28.06 -6.49 -5.73
C GLU A 275 -28.21 -6.17 -7.22
N CYS A 276 -27.25 -6.60 -8.05
CA CYS A 276 -27.23 -6.38 -9.48
C CYS A 276 -26.99 -7.72 -10.22
N PRO A 277 -28.01 -8.57 -10.38
CA PRO A 277 -27.87 -9.90 -10.97
C PRO A 277 -27.27 -9.94 -12.40
N GLY A 278 -27.42 -8.86 -13.18
CA GLY A 278 -26.80 -8.67 -14.50
C GLY A 278 -25.28 -8.43 -14.48
N GLY A 279 -24.68 -8.32 -13.34
CA GLY A 279 -23.31 -8.06 -12.89
C GLY A 279 -22.16 -8.21 -13.87
N GLU A 280 -21.91 -7.20 -14.70
CA GLU A 280 -20.71 -7.08 -15.53
C GLU A 280 -19.47 -6.58 -14.75
N HIS A 281 -19.61 -6.25 -13.46
CA HIS A 281 -18.60 -5.54 -12.67
C HIS A 281 -17.91 -6.40 -11.59
N LEU A 282 -17.97 -7.73 -11.73
CA LEU A 282 -17.25 -8.63 -10.82
C LEU A 282 -15.74 -8.56 -11.07
N VAL A 283 -14.98 -8.48 -9.99
CA VAL A 283 -13.52 -8.58 -10.03
C VAL A 283 -13.10 -10.05 -10.14
N ASN A 284 -13.77 -10.96 -9.43
CA ASN A 284 -13.53 -12.41 -9.46
C ASN A 284 -14.39 -13.08 -10.53
N ARG A 285 -14.23 -12.68 -11.81
CA ARG A 285 -15.03 -13.21 -12.95
C ARG A 285 -14.86 -14.72 -13.14
N ASP A 286 -13.67 -15.24 -12.94
CA ASP A 286 -13.33 -16.67 -13.04
C ASP A 286 -13.96 -17.52 -11.92
N ARG A 287 -14.57 -16.89 -10.92
CA ARG A 287 -15.29 -17.52 -9.80
C ARG A 287 -16.77 -17.11 -9.75
N ALA A 288 -17.33 -16.67 -10.89
CA ALA A 288 -18.69 -16.15 -10.95
C ALA A 288 -19.74 -17.13 -10.41
N ASP A 289 -19.58 -18.44 -10.65
CA ASP A 289 -20.50 -19.47 -10.14
C ASP A 289 -20.47 -19.54 -8.60
N ARG A 290 -19.29 -19.51 -7.99
CA ARG A 290 -19.13 -19.45 -6.53
C ARG A 290 -19.71 -18.15 -5.95
N VAL A 291 -19.47 -17.02 -6.62
CA VAL A 291 -20.05 -15.73 -6.22
C VAL A 291 -21.58 -15.79 -6.25
N GLN A 292 -22.16 -16.38 -7.32
CA GLN A 292 -23.62 -16.56 -7.45
C GLN A 292 -24.19 -17.42 -6.33
N ALA A 293 -23.57 -18.55 -6.03
CA ALA A 293 -24.00 -19.44 -4.96
C ALA A 293 -23.99 -18.72 -3.60
N MET A 294 -22.90 -17.99 -3.28
CA MET A 294 -22.80 -17.23 -2.04
C MET A 294 -23.77 -16.05 -1.96
N ALA A 295 -24.08 -15.40 -3.10
CA ALA A 295 -25.08 -14.34 -3.18
C ALA A 295 -26.49 -14.86 -2.85
N GLY A 296 -26.78 -16.11 -3.18
CA GLY A 296 -28.03 -16.77 -2.75
C GLY A 296 -28.08 -17.10 -1.25
N TYR A 297 -26.93 -17.39 -0.68
CA TYR A 297 -26.80 -17.82 0.73
C TYR A 297 -26.90 -16.69 1.74
N TYR A 298 -26.22 -15.55 1.50
CA TYR A 298 -26.20 -14.43 2.44
C TYR A 298 -27.28 -13.39 2.14
N THR A 299 -27.79 -12.74 3.18
CA THR A 299 -28.62 -11.52 3.04
C THR A 299 -27.70 -10.30 2.83
N THR A 300 -28.20 -9.26 2.17
CA THR A 300 -27.47 -7.98 1.97
C THR A 300 -26.98 -7.38 3.29
N GLY A 301 -27.84 -7.38 4.31
CA GLY A 301 -27.46 -6.90 5.65
C GLY A 301 -26.28 -7.67 6.22
N ARG A 302 -26.27 -9.01 6.05
CA ARG A 302 -25.17 -9.85 6.54
C ARG A 302 -23.85 -9.59 5.79
N ILE A 303 -23.91 -9.39 4.48
CA ILE A 303 -22.70 -9.06 3.69
C ILE A 303 -22.14 -7.70 4.13
N LEU A 304 -22.99 -6.70 4.36
CA LEU A 304 -22.56 -5.39 4.85
C LEU A 304 -21.91 -5.47 6.25
N GLU A 305 -22.46 -6.29 7.16
CA GLU A 305 -21.83 -6.55 8.46
C GLU A 305 -20.42 -7.18 8.30
N MET A 306 -20.29 -8.18 7.41
CA MET A 306 -19.00 -8.81 7.13
C MET A 306 -17.97 -7.82 6.61
N ILE A 307 -18.35 -7.00 5.63
CA ILE A 307 -17.50 -5.93 5.07
C ILE A 307 -17.10 -4.97 6.20
N THR A 308 -18.03 -4.56 7.05
CA THR A 308 -17.76 -3.66 8.18
C THR A 308 -16.76 -4.29 9.16
N HIS A 309 -16.91 -5.57 9.48
CA HIS A 309 -15.96 -6.26 10.37
C HIS A 309 -14.56 -6.39 9.76
N ILE A 310 -14.46 -6.60 8.45
CA ILE A 310 -13.16 -6.64 7.76
C ILE A 310 -12.49 -5.27 7.81
N GLU A 311 -13.24 -4.17 7.56
CA GLU A 311 -12.71 -2.81 7.67
C GLU A 311 -12.25 -2.48 9.10
N GLN A 312 -13.01 -2.87 10.12
CA GLN A 312 -12.62 -2.72 11.52
C GLN A 312 -11.31 -3.48 11.83
N ALA A 313 -11.17 -4.71 11.34
CA ALA A 313 -9.96 -5.51 11.51
C ALA A 313 -8.75 -4.86 10.82
N LYS A 314 -8.91 -4.34 9.60
CA LYS A 314 -7.87 -3.58 8.89
C LYS A 314 -7.46 -2.33 9.68
N GLY A 315 -8.44 -1.58 10.19
CA GLY A 315 -8.20 -0.41 11.06
C GLY A 315 -7.42 -0.76 12.33
N ALA A 316 -7.79 -1.86 13.00
CA ALA A 316 -7.09 -2.35 14.19
C ALA A 316 -5.64 -2.76 13.89
N LEU A 317 -5.41 -3.46 12.77
CA LEU A 317 -4.06 -3.79 12.31
C LEU A 317 -3.23 -2.54 12.01
N ALA A 318 -3.82 -1.55 11.35
CA ALA A 318 -3.16 -0.27 11.08
C ALA A 318 -2.80 0.49 12.38
N ALA A 319 -3.64 0.36 13.43
CA ALA A 319 -3.40 0.94 14.75
C ALA A 319 -2.42 0.13 15.62
N GLY A 320 -1.83 -0.95 15.10
CA GLY A 320 -0.82 -1.74 15.82
C GLY A 320 -1.34 -2.94 16.61
N ALA A 321 -2.62 -3.32 16.48
CA ALA A 321 -3.18 -4.47 17.16
C ALA A 321 -2.45 -5.79 16.83
N ASN A 322 -2.56 -6.78 17.71
CA ASN A 322 -1.99 -8.09 17.51
C ASN A 322 -2.66 -8.80 16.31
N ILE A 323 -1.86 -9.20 15.31
CA ILE A 323 -2.35 -9.78 14.05
C ILE A 323 -3.21 -11.01 14.32
N ARG A 324 -2.71 -11.96 15.10
CA ARG A 324 -3.40 -13.22 15.38
C ARG A 324 -4.75 -12.99 16.05
N LEU A 325 -4.78 -12.22 17.13
CA LEU A 325 -6.02 -11.93 17.87
C LEU A 325 -7.04 -11.18 17.01
N THR A 326 -6.56 -10.26 16.14
CA THR A 326 -7.44 -9.53 15.23
C THR A 326 -8.08 -10.46 14.20
N ILE A 327 -7.31 -11.36 13.59
CA ILE A 327 -7.83 -12.34 12.62
C ILE A 327 -8.75 -13.36 13.30
N GLU A 328 -8.39 -13.89 14.46
CA GLU A 328 -9.24 -14.81 15.24
C GLU A 328 -10.59 -14.16 15.58
N SER A 329 -10.59 -12.92 16.08
CA SER A 329 -11.81 -12.16 16.38
C SER A 329 -12.66 -11.92 15.14
N LEU A 330 -12.03 -11.57 13.99
CA LEU A 330 -12.71 -11.38 12.73
C LEU A 330 -13.38 -12.67 12.26
N PHE A 331 -12.66 -13.79 12.23
CA PHE A 331 -13.17 -15.07 11.73
C PHE A 331 -14.32 -15.61 12.60
N LEU A 332 -14.27 -15.43 13.91
CA LEU A 332 -15.39 -15.74 14.79
C LEU A 332 -16.64 -14.93 14.39
N ARG A 333 -16.50 -13.61 14.13
CA ARG A 333 -17.63 -12.77 13.72
C ARG A 333 -18.16 -13.12 12.33
N LEU A 334 -17.28 -13.51 11.39
CA LEU A 334 -17.68 -13.93 10.04
C LEU A 334 -18.39 -15.29 10.07
N GLY A 335 -17.93 -16.24 10.90
CA GLY A 335 -18.51 -17.57 11.03
C GLY A 335 -19.82 -17.60 11.82
N LEU A 336 -19.98 -16.74 12.83
CA LEU A 336 -21.20 -16.62 13.65
C LEU A 336 -22.28 -15.89 12.86
N GLY A 337 -23.35 -16.56 12.47
CA GLY A 337 -24.52 -15.91 11.86
C GLY A 337 -25.03 -16.56 10.58
N ALA A 338 -24.44 -17.64 10.14
CA ALA A 338 -25.05 -18.51 9.12
C ALA A 338 -26.02 -19.49 9.79
N GLY A 339 -27.10 -18.97 10.32
CA GLY A 339 -28.17 -19.80 10.87
C GLY A 339 -28.92 -20.52 9.74
N GLY A 340 -28.69 -21.83 9.59
CA GLY A 340 -29.70 -22.69 9.02
C GLY A 340 -29.40 -23.56 7.81
N TYR A 341 -28.24 -23.43 7.14
CA TYR A 341 -27.91 -24.35 6.04
C TYR A 341 -26.49 -24.94 6.17
N ARG A 342 -26.35 -26.26 5.96
CA ARG A 342 -25.06 -26.92 5.96
C ARG A 342 -24.33 -26.63 4.64
N ALA A 343 -23.07 -26.23 4.74
CA ALA A 343 -22.20 -25.87 3.61
C ALA A 343 -21.84 -27.07 2.68
N GLU A 344 -22.26 -28.28 2.99
CA GLU A 344 -21.91 -29.49 2.24
C GLU A 344 -22.57 -29.60 0.85
N GLU A 345 -23.55 -28.76 0.54
CA GLU A 345 -24.27 -28.79 -0.74
C GLU A 345 -23.80 -27.72 -1.77
N VAL A 346 -22.82 -26.86 -1.43
CA VAL A 346 -22.47 -25.70 -2.27
C VAL A 346 -21.02 -25.76 -2.83
N PHE A 347 -20.23 -26.78 -2.45
CA PHE A 347 -18.83 -26.91 -2.91
C PHE A 347 -18.56 -28.23 -3.60
#